data_c3c4bfe53480c73136a69a2d60a6efc2
#
_entry.id   c3c4bfe53480c73136a69a2d60a6efc2
#
_cell.length_a   1.000
_cell.length_b   1.000
_cell.length_c   1.000
_cell.angle_alpha   90.00
_cell.angle_beta   90.00
_cell.angle_gamma   90.00
#
_symmetry.space_group_name_H-M   'P 1'
#
loop_
_entity.id
_entity.type
_entity.pdbx_description
1 polymer ?
#
loop_
_entity_poly.entity_id
_entity_poly.type
_entity_poly.pdbx_seq_one_letter_code
_entity_poly.pdbx_strand_id
1 'polypeptide(L)'
;MDIASAMYSDVLAVANGIILYAHAPVDSNNGYLGNWCGWPNGGGNTICMVVAVNDRLYAISYAHLSNEIYVTSGQQVSQGTVIAKSGNSGNSTGPHTHVEVFELKQDLNSIVEYFRNSGADFSFGCGYSEAATCSGYACRIDPETVLEGV
;
A
#
# COMPACT_ATOMS: atom_id res chain seq x y z
N MET A 1 -1.75 10.27 0.73
CA MET A 1 -1.83 10.97 -0.58
C MET A 1 -2.84 10.25 -1.45
N ASP A 2 -3.75 10.99 -2.04
CA ASP A 2 -4.76 10.43 -2.92
C ASP A 2 -4.47 10.83 -4.36
N ILE A 3 -4.47 9.83 -5.24
CA ILE A 3 -4.24 10.02 -6.67
C ILE A 3 -5.55 9.77 -7.38
N ALA A 4 -6.21 10.83 -7.83
CA ALA A 4 -7.45 10.72 -8.57
C ALA A 4 -7.18 10.05 -9.93
N SER A 5 -8.00 9.07 -10.27
CA SER A 5 -7.86 8.33 -11.52
C SER A 5 -9.21 7.73 -11.93
N ALA A 6 -9.39 7.52 -13.22
CA ALA A 6 -10.54 6.74 -13.70
C ALA A 6 -10.42 5.30 -13.21
N MET A 7 -11.56 4.61 -13.09
CA MET A 7 -11.58 3.17 -12.79
C MET A 7 -10.71 2.42 -13.80
N TYR A 8 -9.98 1.42 -13.29
CA TYR A 8 -9.13 0.53 -14.08
C TYR A 8 -7.97 1.21 -14.81
N SER A 9 -7.49 2.34 -14.27
CA SER A 9 -6.23 2.94 -14.72
C SER A 9 -5.04 2.11 -14.22
N ASP A 10 -3.93 2.17 -14.96
CA ASP A 10 -2.71 1.49 -14.52
C ASP A 10 -2.18 2.08 -13.22
N VAL A 11 -1.86 1.22 -12.28
CA VAL A 11 -1.13 1.56 -11.04
C VAL A 11 0.28 1.03 -11.18
N LEU A 12 1.25 1.94 -11.06
CA LEU A 12 2.64 1.62 -11.32
C LEU A 12 3.43 1.50 -10.02
N ALA A 13 4.44 0.63 -10.03
CA ALA A 13 5.44 0.62 -8.98
C ALA A 13 6.21 1.94 -9.01
N VAL A 14 6.21 2.68 -7.91
CA VAL A 14 6.85 4.01 -7.83
C VAL A 14 8.37 3.93 -7.77
N ALA A 15 8.93 2.78 -7.46
CA ALA A 15 10.37 2.54 -7.37
C ALA A 15 10.66 1.05 -7.55
N ASN A 16 11.94 0.72 -7.71
CA ASN A 16 12.37 -0.67 -7.63
C ASN A 16 12.17 -1.19 -6.21
N GLY A 17 11.63 -2.37 -6.05
CA GLY A 17 11.40 -2.91 -4.71
C GLY A 17 10.91 -4.35 -4.71
N ILE A 18 10.47 -4.79 -3.55
CA ILE A 18 9.94 -6.12 -3.31
C ILE A 18 8.51 -5.97 -2.78
N ILE A 19 7.60 -6.78 -3.32
CA ILE A 19 6.21 -6.80 -2.83
C ILE A 19 6.18 -7.48 -1.46
N LEU A 20 5.72 -6.75 -0.46
CA LEU A 20 5.54 -7.29 0.89
C LEU A 20 4.24 -8.09 0.99
N TYR A 21 3.15 -7.51 0.49
CA TYR A 21 1.89 -8.22 0.35
C TYR A 21 1.10 -7.66 -0.84
N ALA A 22 0.21 -8.50 -1.35
CA ALA A 22 -0.81 -8.13 -2.34
C ALA A 22 -2.09 -8.84 -1.93
N HIS A 23 -3.13 -8.09 -1.57
CA HIS A 23 -4.32 -8.62 -0.94
C HIS A 23 -5.57 -8.07 -1.60
N ALA A 24 -6.38 -8.93 -2.18
CA ALA A 24 -7.58 -8.56 -2.92
C ALA A 24 -8.83 -9.26 -2.34
N PRO A 25 -9.26 -8.86 -1.12
CA PRO A 25 -10.42 -9.49 -0.50
C PRO A 25 -11.76 -9.08 -1.11
N VAL A 26 -11.76 -8.01 -1.91
CA VAL A 26 -12.98 -7.50 -2.55
C VAL A 26 -12.96 -7.90 -4.02
N ASP A 27 -13.89 -8.74 -4.42
CA ASP A 27 -13.93 -9.34 -5.75
C ASP A 27 -14.84 -8.58 -6.74
N SER A 28 -15.50 -7.50 -6.30
CA SER A 28 -16.31 -6.65 -7.16
C SER A 28 -15.66 -5.26 -7.27
N ASN A 29 -15.66 -4.71 -8.48
CA ASN A 29 -15.05 -3.41 -8.75
C ASN A 29 -16.03 -2.43 -9.37
N ASN A 30 -17.32 -2.63 -9.18
CA ASN A 30 -18.37 -1.85 -9.82
C ASN A 30 -18.67 -0.55 -9.05
N GLY A 31 -17.69 0.31 -8.92
CA GLY A 31 -17.86 1.59 -8.25
C GLY A 31 -17.72 1.49 -6.73
N TYR A 32 -18.47 2.29 -6.02
CA TYR A 32 -18.39 2.35 -4.57
C TYR A 32 -18.90 1.07 -3.91
N LEU A 33 -18.06 0.45 -3.12
CA LEU A 33 -18.35 -0.81 -2.46
C LEU A 33 -18.75 -0.67 -0.98
N GLY A 34 -18.85 0.54 -0.48
CA GLY A 34 -19.24 0.82 0.87
C GLY A 34 -18.07 0.88 1.85
N ASN A 35 -18.40 1.31 3.06
CA ASN A 35 -17.42 1.45 4.13
C ASN A 35 -17.08 0.09 4.73
N TRP A 36 -15.86 -0.01 5.25
CA TRP A 36 -15.40 -1.15 6.03
C TRP A 36 -15.29 -2.47 5.26
N CYS A 37 -15.31 -2.44 3.94
CA CYS A 37 -15.05 -3.64 3.16
C CYS A 37 -13.55 -3.79 2.89
N GLY A 38 -13.12 -5.04 2.93
CA GLY A 38 -11.73 -5.40 2.66
C GLY A 38 -10.78 -5.12 3.83
N TRP A 39 -9.56 -5.52 3.62
CA TRP A 39 -8.48 -5.44 4.60
C TRP A 39 -7.60 -4.24 4.34
N PRO A 40 -7.04 -3.66 5.40
CA PRO A 40 -7.60 -3.64 6.76
C PRO A 40 -8.47 -2.38 6.91
N ASN A 41 -9.54 -2.50 7.68
CA ASN A 41 -10.34 -1.34 8.08
C ASN A 41 -10.75 -0.41 6.94
N GLY A 42 -11.21 -0.99 5.83
CA GLY A 42 -11.71 -0.24 4.70
C GLY A 42 -10.67 0.10 3.62
N GLY A 43 -9.48 -0.45 3.68
CA GLY A 43 -8.47 -0.29 2.61
C GLY A 43 -8.87 -0.94 1.30
N GLY A 44 -9.74 -1.93 1.35
CA GLY A 44 -10.16 -2.67 0.17
C GLY A 44 -9.06 -3.58 -0.35
N ASN A 45 -8.84 -3.54 -1.64
CA ASN A 45 -7.74 -4.27 -2.26
C ASN A 45 -6.46 -3.45 -2.18
N THR A 46 -5.39 -4.04 -1.69
CA THR A 46 -4.17 -3.31 -1.31
C THR A 46 -2.92 -4.03 -1.77
N ILE A 47 -1.90 -3.25 -2.04
CA ILE A 47 -0.52 -3.72 -2.26
C ILE A 47 0.39 -2.92 -1.35
N CYS A 48 1.39 -3.57 -0.78
CA CYS A 48 2.50 -2.89 -0.12
C CYS A 48 3.81 -3.39 -0.71
N MET A 49 4.70 -2.46 -1.02
CA MET A 49 6.04 -2.79 -1.47
C MET A 49 7.09 -2.16 -0.54
N VAL A 50 8.23 -2.81 -0.42
CA VAL A 50 9.37 -2.28 0.33
C VAL A 50 10.42 -1.82 -0.66
N VAL A 51 10.88 -0.58 -0.48
CA VAL A 51 11.91 0.03 -1.31
C VAL A 51 13.05 0.53 -0.44
N ALA A 52 14.25 0.61 -1.02
CA ALA A 52 15.42 1.17 -0.35
C ALA A 52 15.79 2.49 -1.04
N VAL A 53 15.90 3.56 -0.25
CA VAL A 53 16.32 4.87 -0.74
C VAL A 53 17.34 5.42 0.25
N ASN A 54 18.53 5.75 -0.22
CA ASN A 54 19.62 6.33 0.61
C ASN A 54 19.90 5.49 1.88
N ASP A 55 20.02 4.18 1.72
CA ASP A 55 20.29 3.20 2.79
C ASP A 55 19.19 3.08 3.86
N ARG A 56 18.00 3.59 3.57
CA ARG A 56 16.82 3.43 4.42
C ARG A 56 15.75 2.62 3.71
N LEU A 57 14.97 1.89 4.48
CA LEU A 57 13.85 1.11 3.96
C LEU A 57 12.54 1.87 4.18
N TYR A 58 11.70 1.83 3.17
CA TYR A 58 10.36 2.42 3.21
C TYR A 58 9.35 1.39 2.72
N ALA A 59 8.19 1.38 3.35
CA ALA A 59 7.03 0.66 2.85
C ALA A 59 6.12 1.65 2.12
N ILE A 60 5.69 1.27 0.93
CA ILE A 60 4.77 2.07 0.12
C ILE A 60 3.52 1.24 -0.07
N SER A 61 2.41 1.74 0.46
CA SER A 61 1.13 1.05 0.46
C SER A 61 0.15 1.73 -0.49
N TYR A 62 -0.51 0.92 -1.30
CA TYR A 62 -1.53 1.35 -2.25
C TYR A 62 -2.87 0.76 -1.80
N ALA A 63 -3.90 1.57 -1.71
CA ALA A 63 -5.23 1.14 -1.29
C ALA A 63 -6.31 1.48 -2.30
N HIS A 64 -7.49 0.94 -2.09
CA HIS A 64 -8.69 1.12 -2.91
C HIS A 64 -8.52 0.64 -4.35
N LEU A 65 -7.68 -0.37 -4.54
CA LEU A 65 -7.41 -0.95 -5.86
C LEU A 65 -8.60 -1.77 -6.35
N SER A 66 -8.61 -2.07 -7.65
CA SER A 66 -9.49 -3.10 -8.19
C SER A 66 -9.00 -4.50 -7.78
N ASN A 67 -9.74 -5.54 -8.14
CA ASN A 67 -9.27 -6.90 -7.91
C ASN A 67 -8.29 -7.38 -8.98
N GLU A 68 -7.96 -6.55 -9.96
CA GLU A 68 -6.92 -6.84 -10.94
C GLU A 68 -5.56 -6.45 -10.37
N ILE A 69 -4.95 -7.40 -9.65
CA ILE A 69 -3.64 -7.27 -9.03
C ILE A 69 -2.69 -8.25 -9.71
N TYR A 70 -1.56 -7.75 -10.20
CA TYR A 70 -0.66 -8.50 -11.08
C TYR A 70 0.61 -8.98 -10.38
N VAL A 71 0.73 -8.75 -9.09
CA VAL A 71 1.92 -9.09 -8.31
C VAL A 71 1.56 -9.95 -7.11
N THR A 72 2.56 -10.65 -6.60
CA THR A 72 2.42 -11.50 -5.41
C THR A 72 3.51 -11.18 -4.40
N SER A 73 3.26 -11.56 -3.16
CA SER A 73 4.20 -11.39 -2.05
C SER A 73 5.57 -12.02 -2.39
N GLY A 74 6.63 -11.28 -2.16
CA GLY A 74 8.01 -11.70 -2.44
C GLY A 74 8.51 -11.40 -3.85
N GLN A 75 7.65 -10.93 -4.75
CA GLN A 75 8.04 -10.61 -6.12
C GLN A 75 8.87 -9.33 -6.15
N GLN A 76 9.96 -9.35 -6.89
CA GLN A 76 10.73 -8.13 -7.21
C GLN A 76 10.08 -7.42 -8.38
N VAL A 77 9.97 -6.10 -8.27
CA VAL A 77 9.42 -5.25 -9.34
C VAL A 77 10.35 -4.08 -9.63
N SER A 78 10.35 -3.66 -10.88
CA SER A 78 11.07 -2.46 -11.32
C SER A 78 10.14 -1.26 -11.31
N GLN A 79 10.70 -0.08 -11.10
CA GLN A 79 9.96 1.18 -11.22
C GLN A 79 9.23 1.24 -12.57
N GLY A 80 7.96 1.63 -12.54
CA GLY A 80 7.13 1.74 -13.74
C GLY A 80 6.42 0.46 -14.16
N THR A 81 6.66 -0.67 -13.48
CA THR A 81 5.90 -1.90 -13.71
C THR A 81 4.45 -1.69 -13.31
N VAL A 82 3.51 -2.11 -14.15
CA VAL A 82 2.08 -2.10 -13.80
C VAL A 82 1.85 -3.20 -12.76
N ILE A 83 1.45 -2.80 -11.56
CA ILE A 83 1.25 -3.74 -10.45
C ILE A 83 -0.22 -4.05 -10.19
N ALA A 84 -1.11 -3.17 -10.63
CA ALA A 84 -2.55 -3.35 -10.48
C ALA A 84 -3.32 -2.42 -11.41
N LYS A 85 -4.63 -2.54 -11.40
CA LYS A 85 -5.57 -1.54 -11.93
C LYS A 85 -6.23 -0.82 -10.76
N SER A 86 -6.42 0.48 -10.90
CA SER A 86 -7.10 1.31 -9.90
C SER A 86 -8.56 0.92 -9.76
N GLY A 87 -9.13 1.21 -8.61
CA GLY A 87 -10.51 0.86 -8.31
C GLY A 87 -11.18 1.89 -7.40
N ASN A 88 -12.17 1.41 -6.69
CA ASN A 88 -12.92 2.18 -5.70
C ASN A 88 -13.34 1.27 -4.54
N SER A 89 -12.51 0.28 -4.22
CA SER A 89 -12.78 -0.69 -3.17
C SER A 89 -12.51 -0.11 -1.78
N GLY A 90 -13.14 -0.70 -0.77
CA GLY A 90 -12.97 -0.28 0.59
C GLY A 90 -13.76 0.97 0.94
N ASN A 91 -13.29 1.71 1.93
CA ASN A 91 -13.92 2.95 2.38
C ASN A 91 -13.52 4.09 1.44
N SER A 92 -14.22 4.19 0.32
CA SER A 92 -13.92 5.13 -0.75
C SER A 92 -15.23 5.64 -1.37
N THR A 93 -15.27 6.92 -1.69
CA THR A 93 -16.45 7.57 -2.27
C THR A 93 -16.29 7.92 -3.74
N GLY A 94 -15.17 7.61 -4.34
CA GLY A 94 -14.91 7.84 -5.75
C GLY A 94 -13.60 7.19 -6.19
N PRO A 95 -13.45 6.88 -7.48
CA PRO A 95 -12.25 6.21 -7.97
C PRO A 95 -10.98 6.99 -7.67
N HIS A 96 -10.05 6.37 -6.96
CA HIS A 96 -8.74 6.93 -6.64
C HIS A 96 -7.83 5.83 -6.11
N THR A 97 -6.54 6.12 -6.04
CA THR A 97 -5.58 5.29 -5.35
C THR A 97 -5.05 6.07 -4.15
N HIS A 98 -5.22 5.52 -2.96
CA HIS A 98 -4.63 6.09 -1.75
C HIS A 98 -3.25 5.50 -1.55
N VAL A 99 -2.25 6.37 -1.35
CA VAL A 99 -0.86 5.97 -1.15
C VAL A 99 -0.38 6.46 0.20
N GLU A 100 0.18 5.55 0.99
CA GLU A 100 0.84 5.87 2.24
C GLU A 100 2.28 5.40 2.20
N VAL A 101 3.17 6.15 2.85
CA VAL A 101 4.59 5.80 2.95
C VAL A 101 4.98 5.75 4.42
N PHE A 102 5.70 4.68 4.77
CA PHE A 102 6.20 4.46 6.12
C PHE A 102 7.72 4.30 6.06
N GLU A 103 8.45 5.04 6.87
CA GLU A 103 9.86 4.76 7.10
C GLU A 103 9.97 3.59 8.07
N LEU A 104 10.58 2.50 7.63
CA LEU A 104 10.69 1.28 8.42
C LEU A 104 11.79 1.41 9.47
N LYS A 105 11.50 0.97 10.68
CA LYS A 105 12.42 1.01 11.82
C LYS A 105 13.11 -0.34 12.06
N GLN A 106 12.69 -1.37 11.34
CA GLN A 106 13.18 -2.73 11.46
C GLN A 106 13.76 -3.18 10.13
N ASP A 107 14.55 -4.23 10.14
CA ASP A 107 15.04 -4.84 8.92
C ASP A 107 13.92 -5.55 8.15
N LEU A 108 14.20 -5.91 6.90
CA LEU A 108 13.20 -6.55 6.02
C LEU A 108 12.67 -7.85 6.63
N ASN A 109 13.54 -8.67 7.23
CA ASN A 109 13.12 -9.94 7.81
C ASN A 109 12.15 -9.74 8.97
N SER A 110 12.41 -8.76 9.82
CA SER A 110 11.52 -8.42 10.95
C SER A 110 10.16 -7.93 10.46
N ILE A 111 10.14 -7.13 9.41
CA ILE A 111 8.90 -6.64 8.80
C ILE A 111 8.10 -7.80 8.18
N VAL A 112 8.75 -8.70 7.46
CA VAL A 112 8.10 -9.89 6.89
C VAL A 112 7.50 -10.76 8.00
N GLU A 113 8.23 -10.98 9.08
CA GLU A 113 7.74 -11.75 10.23
C GLU A 113 6.53 -11.09 10.90
N TYR A 114 6.53 -9.77 11.00
CA TYR A 114 5.40 -9.02 11.53
C TYR A 114 4.11 -9.32 10.75
N PHE A 115 4.18 -9.29 9.42
CA PHE A 115 3.01 -9.60 8.59
C PHE A 115 2.65 -11.08 8.56
N ARG A 116 3.63 -11.96 8.76
CA ARG A 116 3.38 -13.40 8.76
C ARG A 116 2.71 -13.88 10.05
N ASN A 117 3.12 -13.36 11.19
CA ASN A 117 2.82 -13.96 12.49
C ASN A 117 1.83 -13.20 13.36
N SER A 118 1.56 -11.93 13.11
CA SER A 118 0.85 -11.11 14.09
C SER A 118 -0.45 -10.47 13.59
N GLY A 119 -0.94 -10.85 12.42
CA GLY A 119 -2.13 -10.22 11.89
C GLY A 119 -1.93 -8.72 11.71
N ALA A 120 -0.76 -8.35 11.27
CA ALA A 120 -0.36 -6.96 11.09
C ALA A 120 -1.34 -6.21 10.18
N ASP A 121 -1.50 -4.96 10.44
CA ASP A 121 -2.36 -4.13 9.63
C ASP A 121 -1.57 -3.29 8.62
N PHE A 122 -2.32 -2.73 7.71
CA PHE A 122 -1.87 -1.84 6.64
C PHE A 122 -1.05 -0.64 7.17
N SER A 123 -1.31 -0.20 8.39
CA SER A 123 -0.68 0.98 8.97
C SER A 123 0.59 0.67 9.76
N PHE A 124 1.06 -0.57 9.77
CA PHE A 124 2.22 -1.01 10.56
C PHE A 124 2.07 -0.70 12.06
N GLY A 125 0.84 -0.64 12.56
CA GLY A 125 0.58 -0.30 13.95
C GLY A 125 0.59 1.19 14.25
N CYS A 126 0.81 2.05 13.25
CA CYS A 126 0.80 3.50 13.44
C CYS A 126 -0.61 4.07 13.66
N GLY A 127 -1.65 3.30 13.31
CA GLY A 127 -3.02 3.78 13.36
C GLY A 127 -3.39 4.64 12.16
N TYR A 128 -4.58 5.21 12.20
CA TYR A 128 -5.17 5.91 11.05
C TYR A 128 -5.26 7.42 11.24
N SER A 129 -4.70 7.96 12.31
CA SER A 129 -4.62 9.41 12.54
C SER A 129 -3.62 10.04 11.58
N GLU A 130 -3.92 11.25 11.09
CA GLU A 130 -3.10 11.92 10.09
C GLU A 130 -1.79 12.49 10.62
N ALA A 131 -1.65 12.67 11.92
CA ALA A 131 -0.40 13.15 12.49
C ALA A 131 0.71 12.13 12.28
N ALA A 132 1.95 12.60 12.20
CA ALA A 132 3.11 11.74 12.13
C ALA A 132 3.10 10.76 13.30
N THR A 133 2.63 9.54 13.05
CA THR A 133 2.50 8.49 14.06
C THR A 133 3.51 7.40 13.79
N CYS A 134 4.07 6.89 14.88
CA CYS A 134 5.06 5.83 14.84
C CYS A 134 4.59 4.64 15.67
N SER A 135 5.08 3.47 15.28
CA SER A 135 4.99 2.23 16.06
C SER A 135 6.39 1.70 16.32
N GLY A 136 6.51 0.51 16.88
CA GLY A 136 7.79 -0.19 16.97
C GLY A 136 8.35 -0.62 15.61
N TYR A 137 7.55 -0.61 14.55
CA TYR A 137 7.91 -1.10 13.22
C TYR A 137 8.16 0.02 12.21
N ALA A 138 7.48 1.14 12.33
CA ALA A 138 7.54 2.18 11.31
C ALA A 138 7.09 3.53 11.82
N CYS A 139 7.40 4.58 11.05
CA CYS A 139 6.81 5.91 11.20
C CYS A 139 6.14 6.29 9.88
N ARG A 140 4.89 6.73 9.94
CA ARG A 140 4.23 7.30 8.76
C ARG A 140 4.87 8.64 8.43
N ILE A 141 5.18 8.84 7.16
CA ILE A 141 5.79 10.07 6.68
C ILE A 141 5.00 10.62 5.49
N ASP A 142 5.29 11.87 5.15
CA ASP A 142 4.72 12.48 3.95
C ASP A 142 5.26 11.76 2.70
N PRO A 143 4.39 11.20 1.86
CA PRO A 143 4.81 10.50 0.65
C PRO A 143 5.70 11.34 -0.27
N GLU A 144 5.47 12.63 -0.35
CA GLU A 144 6.24 13.51 -1.23
C GLU A 144 7.72 13.55 -0.86
N THR A 145 8.05 13.38 0.42
CA THR A 145 9.46 13.42 0.86
C THR A 145 10.29 12.24 0.34
N VAL A 146 9.64 11.14 0.03
CA VAL A 146 10.32 9.93 -0.49
C VAL A 146 10.14 9.82 -2.00
N LEU A 147 8.95 10.09 -2.51
CA LEU A 147 8.63 9.92 -3.93
C LEU A 147 9.41 10.90 -4.82
N GLU A 148 9.80 12.05 -4.31
CA GLU A 148 10.67 12.97 -5.04
C GLU A 148 12.10 12.45 -5.20
N GLY A 149 12.54 11.51 -4.35
CA GLY A 149 13.89 10.95 -4.37
C GLY A 149 14.04 9.67 -5.21
N VAL A 150 12.97 9.21 -5.84
CA VAL A 150 12.98 7.96 -6.62
C VAL A 150 12.88 8.20 -8.12
#